data_418c42ea44d9dd6e1eeb9a637ec753b6
#
_entry.id   418c42ea44d9dd6e1eeb9a637ec753b6
#
_cell.length_a   1.000
_cell.length_b   1.000
_cell.length_c   1.000
_cell.angle_alpha   90.00
_cell.angle_beta   90.00
_cell.angle_gamma   90.00
#
_symmetry.space_group_name_H-M   'P 1'
#
loop_
_entity.id
_entity.type
_entity.pdbx_description
1 polymer ?
#
loop_
_entity_poly.entity_id
_entity_poly.type
_entity_poly.pdbx_seq_one_letter_code
_entity_poly.pdbx_strand_id
1 'polypeptide(L)'
;MEIKNAKDLTASDVKLSAAVYGKSGTGKTTFGASFPKPFFLDIDGGLLSVRGQDINYVDLTPGKGVTWPDILDAIKEGQKDDYESIIVDSLTGLADLCMESVLQLNRRSG
;
A
#
# COMPACT_ATOMS: atom_id res chain seq x y z
N MET A 1 -2.88 16.76 -20.73
CA MET A 1 -1.90 15.68 -20.42
C MET A 1 -0.50 16.20 -20.67
N GLU A 2 0.37 16.05 -19.67
CA GLU A 2 1.75 16.47 -19.78
C GLU A 2 2.65 15.27 -20.11
N ILE A 3 3.45 15.39 -21.16
CA ILE A 3 4.40 14.34 -21.53
C ILE A 3 5.75 14.68 -20.92
N LYS A 4 6.30 13.74 -20.14
CA LYS A 4 7.58 13.89 -19.44
C LYS A 4 8.61 12.90 -20.00
N ASN A 5 9.88 13.24 -19.85
CA ASN A 5 10.96 12.37 -20.28
C ASN A 5 11.78 11.93 -19.07
N ALA A 6 12.08 10.64 -18.99
CA ALA A 6 12.79 10.05 -17.85
C ALA A 6 14.18 10.63 -17.65
N LYS A 7 14.85 11.12 -18.71
CA LYS A 7 16.18 11.74 -18.59
C LYS A 7 16.16 13.00 -17.70
N ASP A 8 14.98 13.63 -17.56
CA ASP A 8 14.80 14.84 -16.77
C ASP A 8 14.50 14.55 -15.31
N LEU A 9 14.32 13.26 -14.92
CA LEU A 9 14.11 12.88 -13.54
C LEU A 9 15.39 13.02 -12.72
N THR A 10 15.24 13.50 -11.50
CA THR A 10 16.31 13.54 -10.52
C THR A 10 15.96 12.65 -9.33
N ALA A 11 16.94 12.32 -8.50
CA ALA A 11 16.69 11.48 -7.32
C ALA A 11 15.69 12.11 -6.35
N SER A 12 15.60 13.45 -6.32
CA SER A 12 14.64 14.16 -5.47
C SER A 12 13.19 14.06 -5.95
N ASP A 13 12.99 13.70 -7.21
CA ASP A 13 11.65 13.57 -7.80
C ASP A 13 11.05 12.19 -7.56
N VAL A 14 11.83 11.25 -7.02
CA VAL A 14 11.42 9.86 -6.87
C VAL A 14 11.21 9.53 -5.40
N LYS A 15 10.00 9.09 -5.06
CA LYS A 15 9.69 8.54 -3.75
C LYS A 15 9.76 7.02 -3.84
N LEU A 16 10.50 6.41 -2.90
CA LEU A 16 10.63 4.95 -2.89
C LEU A 16 9.30 4.31 -2.53
N SER A 17 8.83 3.40 -3.39
CA SER A 17 7.64 2.59 -3.17
C SER A 17 7.98 1.12 -3.37
N ALA A 18 7.44 0.26 -2.51
CA ALA A 18 7.69 -1.16 -2.59
C ALA A 18 6.40 -1.95 -2.40
N ALA A 19 6.19 -2.96 -3.26
CA ALA A 19 5.14 -3.96 -3.07
C ALA A 19 5.81 -5.26 -2.66
N VAL A 20 5.39 -5.83 -1.53
CA VAL A 20 5.97 -7.07 -1.00
C VAL A 20 5.03 -8.22 -1.30
N TYR A 21 5.60 -9.30 -1.83
CA TYR A 21 4.88 -10.43 -2.36
C TYR A 21 5.27 -11.70 -1.62
N GLY A 22 4.30 -12.56 -1.34
CA GLY A 22 4.59 -13.84 -0.72
C GLY A 22 3.49 -14.31 0.23
N LYS A 23 3.64 -15.54 0.69
CA LYS A 23 2.71 -16.12 1.65
C LYS A 23 2.97 -15.56 3.04
N SER A 24 1.93 -15.59 3.88
CA SER A 24 2.05 -15.26 5.30
C SER A 24 3.15 -16.11 5.94
N GLY A 25 3.96 -15.48 6.80
CA GLY A 25 5.05 -16.18 7.48
C GLY A 25 6.36 -16.27 6.70
N THR A 26 6.48 -15.65 5.53
CA THR A 26 7.71 -15.66 4.74
C THR A 26 8.69 -14.53 5.09
N GLY A 27 8.37 -13.71 6.09
CA GLY A 27 9.21 -12.58 6.48
C GLY A 27 9.00 -11.32 5.62
N LYS A 28 8.00 -11.30 4.76
CA LYS A 28 7.73 -10.15 3.87
C LYS A 28 7.47 -8.85 4.62
N THR A 29 6.76 -8.92 5.75
CA THR A 29 6.46 -7.72 6.55
C THR A 29 7.72 -7.18 7.21
N THR A 30 8.57 -8.06 7.73
CA THR A 30 9.86 -7.67 8.30
C THR A 30 10.75 -7.03 7.23
N PHE A 31 10.76 -7.59 6.03
CA PHE A 31 11.48 -7.00 4.90
C PHE A 31 10.98 -5.59 4.58
N GLY A 32 9.65 -5.43 4.48
CA GLY A 32 9.06 -4.12 4.22
C GLY A 32 9.38 -3.10 5.30
N ALA A 33 9.41 -3.54 6.56
CA ALA A 33 9.73 -2.67 7.70
C ALA A 33 11.19 -2.18 7.68
N SER A 34 12.07 -2.84 6.92
CA SER A 34 13.47 -2.44 6.78
C SER A 34 13.68 -1.24 5.84
N PHE A 35 12.67 -0.84 5.11
CA PHE A 35 12.73 0.31 4.22
C PHE A 35 12.75 1.61 5.03
N PRO A 36 13.34 2.70 4.49
CA PRO A 36 13.43 3.96 5.25
C PRO A 36 12.05 4.59 5.43
N LYS A 37 11.74 5.00 6.65
CA LYS A 37 10.52 5.70 7.03
C LYS A 37 9.26 5.10 6.37
N PRO A 38 8.97 3.82 6.60
CA PRO A 38 7.89 3.13 5.89
C PRO A 38 6.51 3.55 6.40
N PHE A 39 5.57 3.65 5.48
CA PHE A 39 4.14 3.74 5.78
C PHE A 39 3.47 2.50 5.20
N PHE A 40 2.80 1.72 6.05
CA PHE A 40 2.22 0.45 5.64
C PHE A 40 0.73 0.58 5.31
N LEU A 41 0.34 0.00 4.17
CA LEU A 41 -1.04 -0.33 3.89
C LEU A 41 -1.21 -1.81 4.25
N ASP A 42 -1.79 -2.08 5.42
CA ASP A 42 -1.91 -3.43 5.96
C ASP A 42 -3.22 -4.07 5.51
N ILE A 43 -3.14 -4.88 4.46
CA ILE A 43 -4.30 -5.57 3.89
C ILE A 43 -4.41 -6.99 4.42
N ASP A 44 -3.27 -7.62 4.70
CA ASP A 44 -3.21 -9.04 5.11
C ASP A 44 -3.17 -9.25 6.62
N GLY A 45 -3.03 -8.19 7.43
CA GLY A 45 -2.96 -8.32 8.87
C GLY A 45 -1.61 -8.81 9.40
N GLY A 46 -0.54 -8.70 8.60
CA GLY A 46 0.78 -9.22 8.95
C GLY A 46 1.59 -8.38 9.93
N LEU A 47 1.09 -7.21 10.34
CA LEU A 47 1.87 -6.27 11.15
C LEU A 47 2.15 -6.76 12.58
N LEU A 48 1.45 -7.78 13.05
CA LEU A 48 1.76 -8.38 14.35
C LEU A 48 3.21 -8.86 14.45
N SER A 49 3.82 -9.24 13.33
CA SER A 49 5.22 -9.71 13.31
C SER A 49 6.23 -8.61 13.59
N VAL A 50 5.82 -7.34 13.47
CA VAL A 50 6.66 -6.17 13.73
C VAL A 50 6.09 -5.30 14.84
N ARG A 51 5.23 -5.86 15.67
CA ARG A 51 4.67 -5.14 16.83
C ARG A 51 5.80 -4.61 17.72
N GLY A 52 5.57 -3.44 18.29
CA GLY A 52 6.57 -2.79 19.13
C GLY A 52 7.59 -1.94 18.37
N GLN A 53 7.61 -2.01 17.05
CA GLN A 53 8.42 -1.13 16.23
C GLN A 53 7.66 0.18 15.95
N ASP A 54 8.41 1.27 15.78
CA ASP A 54 7.82 2.57 15.48
C ASP A 54 7.50 2.65 13.98
N ILE A 55 6.36 2.07 13.59
CA ILE A 55 5.90 1.98 12.21
C ILE A 55 4.48 2.50 12.14
N ASN A 56 4.25 3.49 11.28
CA ASN A 56 2.90 3.98 11.02
C ASN A 56 2.25 3.12 9.93
N TYR A 57 0.99 2.81 10.14
CA TYR A 57 0.24 1.98 9.20
C TYR A 57 -1.24 2.34 9.19
N VAL A 58 -1.93 1.93 8.15
CA VAL A 58 -3.38 1.96 8.09
C VAL A 58 -3.91 0.53 7.96
N ASP A 59 -4.92 0.19 8.76
CA ASP A 59 -5.54 -1.14 8.78
C ASP A 59 -6.62 -1.20 7.69
N LEU A 60 -6.32 -1.92 6.64
CA LEU A 60 -7.21 -2.12 5.49
C LEU A 60 -7.61 -3.59 5.36
N THR A 61 -7.55 -4.35 6.46
CA THR A 61 -7.90 -5.77 6.45
C THR A 61 -9.36 -5.99 6.08
N PRO A 62 -9.69 -7.09 5.35
CA PRO A 62 -11.06 -7.39 4.97
C PRO A 62 -11.99 -7.54 6.16
N GLY A 63 -13.28 -7.25 5.96
CA GLY A 63 -14.30 -7.38 6.99
C GLY A 63 -14.56 -6.09 7.77
N LYS A 64 -13.85 -5.01 7.49
CA LYS A 64 -14.00 -3.72 8.18
C LYS A 64 -14.68 -2.65 7.33
N GLY A 65 -15.29 -3.04 6.22
CA GLY A 65 -15.98 -2.10 5.34
C GLY A 65 -15.03 -1.23 4.51
N VAL A 66 -13.79 -1.66 4.32
CA VAL A 66 -12.81 -0.92 3.53
C VAL A 66 -13.24 -0.88 2.06
N THR A 67 -13.21 0.32 1.46
CA THR A 67 -13.56 0.54 0.06
C THR A 67 -12.34 0.96 -0.73
N TRP A 68 -12.46 0.93 -2.07
CA TRP A 68 -11.38 1.38 -2.94
C TRP A 68 -10.98 2.85 -2.69
N PRO A 69 -11.93 3.79 -2.51
CA PRO A 69 -11.56 5.15 -2.11
C PRO A 69 -10.74 5.24 -0.84
N ASP A 70 -10.98 4.35 0.15
CA ASP A 70 -10.16 4.32 1.37
C ASP A 70 -8.71 3.98 1.07
N ILE A 71 -8.47 3.09 0.11
CA ILE A 71 -7.12 2.73 -0.35
C ILE A 71 -6.44 3.92 -1.00
N LEU A 72 -7.15 4.65 -1.85
CA LEU A 72 -6.61 5.85 -2.49
C LEU A 72 -6.25 6.92 -1.47
N ASP A 73 -7.08 7.10 -0.43
CA ASP A 73 -6.79 8.04 0.64
C ASP A 73 -5.56 7.62 1.44
N ALA A 74 -5.39 6.32 1.68
CA ALA A 74 -4.21 5.79 2.37
C ALA A 74 -2.93 6.03 1.57
N ILE A 75 -2.99 5.87 0.26
CA ILE A 75 -1.84 6.15 -0.61
C ILE A 75 -1.48 7.62 -0.55
N LYS A 76 -2.46 8.52 -0.57
CA LYS A 76 -2.22 9.95 -0.43
C LYS A 76 -1.58 10.29 0.92
N GLU A 77 -2.01 9.64 1.99
CA GLU A 77 -1.41 9.82 3.31
C GLU A 77 0.06 9.42 3.30
N GLY A 78 0.39 8.30 2.67
CA GLY A 78 1.76 7.81 2.56
C GLY A 78 2.67 8.68 1.69
N GLN A 79 2.10 9.60 0.90
CA GLN A 79 2.88 10.51 0.06
C GLN A 79 3.32 11.78 0.80
N LYS A 80 2.91 11.96 2.06
CA LYS A 80 3.35 13.10 2.86
C LYS A 80 4.84 13.02 3.17
N ASP A 81 5.43 14.16 3.49
CA ASP A 81 6.89 14.30 3.67
C ASP A 81 7.43 13.49 4.85
N ASP A 82 6.58 13.06 5.77
CA ASP A 82 6.99 12.25 6.92
C ASP A 82 7.44 10.84 6.54
N TYR A 83 7.14 10.41 5.32
CA TYR A 83 7.43 9.05 4.86
C TYR A 83 8.32 9.05 3.63
N GLU A 84 9.21 8.08 3.56
CA GLU A 84 10.09 7.87 2.39
C GLU A 84 9.68 6.63 1.59
N SER A 85 8.91 5.72 2.20
CA SER A 85 8.50 4.47 1.56
C SER A 85 7.03 4.20 1.81
N ILE A 86 6.34 3.68 0.81
CA ILE A 86 4.98 3.15 0.94
C ILE A 86 5.06 1.64 0.72
N ILE A 87 4.60 0.87 1.68
CA ILE A 87 4.63 -0.58 1.64
C ILE A 87 3.19 -1.11 1.57
N VAL A 88 2.89 -1.85 0.53
CA VAL A 88 1.57 -2.49 0.37
C VAL A 88 1.71 -3.96 0.74
N ASP A 89 1.04 -4.38 1.78
CA ASP A 89 1.09 -5.76 2.26
C ASP A 89 -0.34 -6.33 2.26
N SER A 90 -0.79 -6.98 1.24
CA SER A 90 -0.02 -7.49 0.10
C SER A 90 -0.64 -7.06 -1.23
N LEU A 91 0.09 -7.27 -2.31
CA LEU A 91 -0.41 -6.98 -3.66
C LEU A 91 -1.62 -7.85 -4.03
N THR A 92 -1.64 -9.12 -3.60
CA THR A 92 -2.78 -10.00 -3.83
C THR A 92 -4.04 -9.47 -3.15
N GLY A 93 -3.95 -9.04 -1.89
CA GLY A 93 -5.08 -8.44 -1.19
C GLY A 93 -5.56 -7.15 -1.84
N LEU A 94 -4.62 -6.32 -2.32
CA LEU A 94 -4.95 -5.11 -3.06
C LEU A 94 -5.71 -5.43 -4.35
N ALA A 95 -5.26 -6.44 -5.09
CA ALA A 95 -5.91 -6.87 -6.33
C ALA A 95 -7.34 -7.38 -6.06
N ASP A 96 -7.54 -8.11 -4.98
CA ASP A 96 -8.87 -8.61 -4.59
C ASP A 96 -9.83 -7.45 -4.27
N LEU A 97 -9.36 -6.43 -3.56
CA LEU A 97 -10.17 -5.25 -3.25
C LEU A 97 -10.52 -4.47 -4.52
N CYS A 98 -9.58 -4.35 -5.44
CA CYS A 98 -9.81 -3.71 -6.72
C CYS A 98 -10.87 -4.45 -7.55
N MET A 99 -10.77 -5.76 -7.61
CA MET A 99 -11.72 -6.61 -8.33
C MET A 99 -13.13 -6.49 -7.74
N GLU A 100 -13.24 -6.51 -6.42
CA GLU A 100 -14.52 -6.34 -5.73
C GLU A 100 -15.15 -4.99 -6.07
N SER A 101 -14.35 -3.92 -6.10
CA SER A 101 -14.82 -2.59 -6.47
C SER A 101 -15.39 -2.58 -7.89
N VAL A 102 -14.73 -3.20 -8.84
CA VAL A 102 -15.18 -3.28 -10.23
C VAL A 102 -16.49 -4.07 -10.33
N LEU A 103 -16.60 -5.19 -9.62
CA LEU A 103 -17.83 -6.00 -9.61
C LEU A 103 -19.01 -5.23 -9.04
N GLN A 104 -18.81 -4.44 -7.99
CA GLN A 104 -19.87 -3.61 -7.43
C GLN A 104 -20.33 -2.53 -8.40
N LEU A 105 -19.41 -1.90 -9.12
CA LEU A 105 -19.77 -0.92 -10.14
C LEU A 105 -20.61 -1.55 -11.26
N ASN A 106 -20.26 -2.75 -11.70
CA ASN A 106 -21.03 -3.47 -12.72
C ASN A 106 -22.43 -3.82 -12.25
N ARG A 107 -22.60 -4.18 -10.99
CA ARG A 107 -23.92 -4.45 -10.41
C ARG A 107 -24.80 -3.21 -10.35
N ARG A 108 -24.21 -2.04 -10.11
CA ARG A 108 -24.94 -0.77 -10.05
C ARG A 108 -25.40 -0.30 -11.41
N SER A 109 -24.64 -0.62 -12.45
CA SER A 109 -24.95 -0.20 -13.83
C SER A 109 -25.85 -1.18 -14.56
N GLY A 110 -26.13 -2.33 -13.99
CA GLY A 110 -27.02 -3.36 -14.57
C GLY A 110 -28.46 -3.31 -14.02
#